data_24cffbbfa0600e17112644321c3ac51e
#
_entry.id   24cffbbfa0600e17112644321c3ac51e
#
_cell.length_a   1.000
_cell.length_b   1.000
_cell.length_c   1.000
_cell.angle_alpha   90.00
_cell.angle_beta   90.00
_cell.angle_gamma   90.00
#
_symmetry.space_group_name_H-M   'P 1'
#
loop_
_entity.id
_entity.type
_entity.pdbx_description
1 polymer ?
#
loop_
_entity_poly.entity_id
_entity_poly.type
_entity_poly.pdbx_seq_one_letter_code
_entity_poly.pdbx_strand_id
1 'polypeptide(L)' 'MSPLKHDPIEDTAQFKAIIKDVEKELDELLKDKPRAMGFCHIYWYEKKRILKEKYGIDWKSPALMNPHVMFD' A
#
# COMPACT_ATOMS: atom_id res chain seq x y z
N MET A 1 17.01 -1.48 16.80
CA MET A 1 16.00 -2.12 15.95
C MET A 1 15.95 -1.41 14.59
N SER A 2 16.08 -2.17 13.53
CA SER A 2 16.05 -1.58 12.19
C SER A 2 14.61 -1.26 11.80
N PRO A 3 14.37 -0.10 11.16
CA PRO A 3 13.04 0.20 10.65
C PRO A 3 12.64 -0.76 9.53
N LEU A 4 11.34 -0.91 9.31
CA LEU A 4 10.85 -1.71 8.19
C LEU A 4 11.26 -1.04 6.88
N LYS A 5 11.61 -1.87 5.90
CA LYS A 5 11.94 -1.38 4.57
C LYS A 5 10.68 -0.97 3.83
N HIS A 6 10.79 0.05 3.02
CA HIS A 6 9.70 0.47 2.13
C HIS A 6 10.25 0.68 0.73
N ASP A 7 9.36 0.63 -0.27
CA ASP A 7 9.77 0.84 -1.65
C ASP A 7 10.22 2.31 -1.83
N PRO A 8 11.43 2.54 -2.35
CA PRO A 8 11.92 3.90 -2.56
C PRO A 8 11.02 4.78 -3.43
N ILE A 9 10.14 4.19 -4.22
CA ILE A 9 9.21 4.94 -5.05
C ILE A 9 8.28 5.82 -4.21
N GLU A 10 8.06 5.44 -2.94
CA GLU A 10 7.24 6.21 -2.01
C GLU A 10 7.86 7.56 -1.67
N ASP A 11 9.16 7.71 -1.90
CA ASP A 11 9.87 8.95 -1.61
C ASP A 11 9.89 9.91 -2.81
N THR A 12 9.34 9.48 -3.95
CA THR A 12 9.30 10.33 -5.14
C THR A 12 8.20 11.39 -5.02
N ALA A 13 8.42 12.54 -5.67
CA ALA A 13 7.43 13.60 -5.67
C ALA A 13 6.14 13.15 -6.35
N GLN A 14 6.24 12.35 -7.41
CA GLN A 14 5.09 11.82 -8.11
C GLN A 14 4.21 10.98 -7.18
N PHE A 15 4.82 10.08 -6.42
CA PHE A 15 4.07 9.24 -5.49
C PHE A 15 3.40 10.08 -4.39
N LYS A 16 4.15 11.01 -3.82
CA LYS A 16 3.63 11.86 -2.74
C LYS A 16 2.48 12.74 -3.21
N ALA A 17 2.49 13.12 -4.48
CA ALA A 17 1.44 13.98 -5.04
C ALA A 17 0.10 13.24 -5.17
N ILE A 18 0.13 11.93 -5.39
CA ILE A 18 -1.08 11.15 -5.67
C ILE A 18 -1.54 10.28 -4.50
N ILE A 19 -0.67 10.07 -3.50
CA ILE A 19 -0.95 9.07 -2.47
C ILE A 19 -2.20 9.40 -1.65
N LYS A 20 -2.48 10.67 -1.43
CA LYS A 20 -3.67 11.07 -0.68
C LYS A 20 -4.95 10.67 -1.42
N ASP A 21 -4.95 10.83 -2.74
CA ASP A 21 -6.08 10.43 -3.55
C ASP A 21 -6.25 8.92 -3.56
N VAL A 22 -5.14 8.19 -3.62
CA VAL A 22 -5.15 6.73 -3.55
C VAL A 22 -5.70 6.25 -2.21
N GLU A 23 -5.25 6.85 -1.12
CA GLU A 23 -5.72 6.50 0.21
C GLU A 23 -7.20 6.78 0.38
N LYS A 24 -7.68 7.90 -0.16
CA LYS A 24 -9.09 8.24 -0.11
C LYS A 24 -9.93 7.21 -0.86
N GLU A 25 -9.47 6.81 -2.04
CA GLU A 25 -10.15 5.78 -2.82
C GLU A 25 -10.17 4.44 -2.09
N LEU A 26 -9.06 4.10 -1.43
CA LEU A 26 -8.98 2.87 -0.64
C LEU A 26 -9.95 2.91 0.54
N ASP A 27 -10.07 4.04 1.22
CA ASP A 27 -11.00 4.18 2.33
C ASP A 27 -12.44 3.96 1.86
N GLU A 28 -12.81 4.49 0.70
CA GLU A 28 -14.13 4.29 0.14
C GLU A 28 -14.35 2.83 -0.27
N LEU A 29 -13.34 2.23 -0.90
CA LEU A 29 -13.44 0.85 -1.39
C LEU A 29 -13.56 -0.15 -0.26
N LEU A 30 -12.85 0.08 0.84
CA LEU A 30 -12.74 -0.88 1.93
C LEU A 30 -13.52 -0.48 3.18
N LYS A 31 -14.36 0.55 3.11
CA LYS A 31 -15.06 1.06 4.28
C LYS A 31 -15.97 0.02 4.93
N ASP A 32 -16.51 -0.91 4.15
CA ASP A 32 -17.41 -1.95 4.63
C ASP A 32 -16.68 -3.23 5.04
N LYS A 33 -15.35 -3.26 4.88
CA LYS A 33 -14.56 -4.42 5.25
C LYS A 33 -14.18 -4.35 6.72
N PRO A 34 -14.35 -5.46 7.48
CA PRO A 34 -13.92 -5.47 8.88
C PRO A 34 -12.40 -5.40 8.96
N ARG A 35 -11.91 -4.63 9.94
CA ARG A 35 -10.47 -4.52 10.17
C ARG A 35 -10.01 -5.67 11.06
N ALA A 36 -10.09 -6.87 10.48
CA ALA A 36 -9.70 -8.10 11.15
C ALA A 36 -8.27 -8.48 10.76
N MET A 37 -7.81 -9.61 11.29
CA MET A 37 -6.51 -10.15 10.94
C MET A 37 -6.42 -10.35 9.43
N GLY A 38 -5.30 -9.92 8.85
CA GLY A 38 -5.09 -10.02 7.40
C GLY A 38 -5.60 -8.82 6.61
N PHE A 39 -6.24 -7.84 7.27
CA PHE A 39 -6.76 -6.66 6.58
C PHE A 39 -5.67 -5.90 5.85
N CYS A 40 -4.47 -5.80 6.42
CA CYS A 40 -3.38 -5.05 5.80
C CYS A 40 -3.00 -5.65 4.44
N HIS A 41 -3.10 -6.95 4.27
CA HIS A 41 -2.80 -7.60 2.99
C HIS A 41 -3.84 -7.23 1.93
N ILE A 42 -5.10 -7.14 2.32
CA ILE A 42 -6.16 -6.70 1.42
C ILE A 42 -5.94 -5.24 1.03
N TYR A 43 -5.62 -4.41 2.00
CA TYR A 43 -5.35 -2.99 1.79
C TYR A 43 -4.18 -2.79 0.82
N TRP A 44 -3.08 -3.49 1.05
CA TRP A 44 -1.90 -3.38 0.20
C TRP A 44 -2.13 -3.92 -1.20
N TYR A 45 -2.90 -4.99 -1.34
CA TYR A 45 -3.24 -5.53 -2.66
C TYR A 45 -4.01 -4.51 -3.48
N GLU A 46 -5.04 -3.92 -2.90
CA GLU A 46 -5.84 -2.92 -3.60
C GLU A 46 -5.03 -1.66 -3.89
N LYS A 47 -4.19 -1.24 -2.95
CA LYS A 47 -3.31 -0.08 -3.15
C LYS A 47 -2.36 -0.31 -4.33
N LYS A 48 -1.76 -1.48 -4.40
CA LYS A 48 -0.87 -1.83 -5.50
C LYS A 48 -1.62 -1.81 -6.83
N ARG A 49 -2.82 -2.36 -6.85
CA ARG A 49 -3.64 -2.42 -8.05
C ARG A 49 -3.99 -1.01 -8.54
N ILE A 50 -4.44 -0.15 -7.65
CA ILE A 50 -4.81 1.22 -8.00
C ILE A 50 -3.61 1.99 -8.54
N LEU A 51 -2.49 1.89 -7.86
CA LEU A 51 -1.27 2.59 -8.28
C LEU A 51 -0.84 2.16 -9.67
N LYS A 52 -0.90 0.87 -9.95
CA LYS A 52 -0.48 0.36 -11.26
C LYS A 52 -1.48 0.71 -12.35
N GLU A 53 -2.76 0.49 -12.11
CA GLU A 53 -3.79 0.67 -13.14
C GLU A 53 -4.07 2.14 -13.45
N LYS A 54 -4.09 3.00 -12.42
CA LYS A 54 -4.44 4.40 -12.63
C LYS A 54 -3.24 5.30 -12.86
N TYR A 55 -2.11 4.97 -12.28
CA TYR A 55 -0.95 5.86 -12.30
C TYR A 55 0.29 5.24 -12.94
N GLY A 56 0.23 3.97 -13.29
CA GLY A 56 1.36 3.28 -13.89
C GLY A 56 2.55 3.12 -12.96
N ILE A 57 2.32 3.14 -11.65
CA ILE A 57 3.36 3.04 -10.64
C ILE A 57 3.47 1.61 -10.14
N ASP A 58 4.67 1.04 -10.22
CA ASP A 58 4.95 -0.30 -9.72
C ASP A 58 5.43 -0.21 -8.26
N TRP A 59 4.48 -0.30 -7.33
CA TRP A 59 4.75 -0.19 -5.90
C TRP A 59 4.80 -1.57 -5.25
N LYS A 60 5.76 -1.76 -4.37
CA LYS A 60 5.91 -2.99 -3.59
C LYS A 60 5.45 -2.76 -2.16
N SER A 61 4.58 -3.65 -1.67
CA SER A 61 4.04 -3.53 -0.32
C SER A 61 5.11 -3.80 0.74
N PRO A 62 4.88 -3.36 1.99
CA PRO A 62 5.80 -3.68 3.09
C PRO A 62 6.05 -5.18 3.25
N ALA A 63 5.04 -6.02 2.98
CA ALA A 63 5.22 -7.47 3.05
C ALA A 63 6.22 -7.97 2.02
N LEU A 64 6.21 -7.40 0.82
CA LEU A 64 7.16 -7.76 -0.23
C LEU A 64 8.55 -7.25 0.07
N MET A 65 8.66 -6.06 0.67
CA MET A 65 9.95 -5.47 1.01
C MET A 65 10.58 -6.12 2.25
N ASN A 66 9.76 -6.77 3.08
CA ASN A 66 10.21 -7.40 4.33
C ASN A 66 9.67 -8.83 4.40
N PRO A 67 10.12 -9.74 3.50
CA PRO A 67 9.55 -11.08 3.42
C PRO A 67 9.77 -11.93 4.66
N HIS A 68 10.72 -11.55 5.50
CA HIS A 68 11.03 -12.26 6.74
C HIS A 68 10.17 -11.80 7.93
N VAL A 69 9.35 -10.79 7.73
CA VAL A 69 8.48 -10.22 8.78
C VAL A 69 7.05 -10.70 8.53
N MET A 70 6.38 -11.12 9.61
CA MET A 70 4.98 -11.52 9.51
C MET A 70 4.07 -10.30 9.77
N PHE A 71 3.12 -10.12 8.88
CA PHE A 71 2.11 -9.06 9.00
C PHE A 71 0.73 -9.71 9.12
N ASP A 72 -0.11 -9.12 9.96
CA ASP A 72 -1.48 -9.60 10.13
C ASP A 72 -2.47 -8.83 9.27
#